data_58c84f45cce442d2de0f574e3de39b49
#
_entry.id   58c84f45cce442d2de0f574e3de39b49
#
_cell.length_a   1.000
_cell.length_b   1.000
_cell.length_c   1.000
_cell.angle_alpha   90.00
_cell.angle_beta   90.00
_cell.angle_gamma   90.00
#
_symmetry.space_group_name_H-M   'P 1'
#
loop_
_entity.id
_entity.type
_entity.pdbx_description
1 polymer ?
#
loop_
_entity_poly.entity_id
_entity_poly.type
_entity_poly.pdbx_seq_one_letter_code
_entity_poly.pdbx_strand_id
1 'polypeptide(L)'
;MDDAHAFAPSSICVIGQPKSALDTPSLLVDLDVMEANTARMAKTFRHNAINWRPHTKGMKIPALAHRLIKAGAMGVTCAKLGEAEVMAAGGVADILVANQIVGPIKIQRLVNLQRHADVMVAVDNWDNIREIDAAAIANSVRVRVLIEVNTGMNRAGTLPGQPTVDLAKKVAALNGVKLAGLMTWEAHTLRLTDPAEKRTAIEGAIATFVGTVEACRAAGVEIGIVSCGGTGTYWITATQKGITEVQAGGGIFGDVLYRKSFGVDHPYAMTVLAQVTSRPDPARIICDAGRKTMTGDAAMPEPIGFGKLTDMALSAEHTIVNLAEPSDTPRVGDKVEFVVGYTDTTLNLHDELVGIRKGKVEVVWSILGRGKLK
;
A
#
# COMPACT_ATOMS: atom_id res chain seq x y z
N MET A 1 22.64 20.79 -26.05
CA MET A 1 23.38 20.60 -24.78
C MET A 1 22.69 19.45 -24.08
N ASP A 2 23.30 18.28 -24.21
CA ASP A 2 22.73 17.02 -23.70
C ASP A 2 23.13 16.85 -22.24
N ASP A 3 22.21 17.19 -21.31
CA ASP A 3 22.37 16.95 -19.87
C ASP A 3 21.89 15.53 -19.47
N ALA A 4 22.14 14.56 -20.32
CA ALA A 4 21.81 13.17 -20.02
C ALA A 4 23.04 12.40 -19.48
N HIS A 5 23.62 12.86 -18.40
CA HIS A 5 24.42 11.98 -17.57
C HIS A 5 23.50 11.23 -16.61
N ALA A 6 22.78 10.23 -17.15
CA ALA A 6 22.17 9.21 -16.32
C ALA A 6 23.31 8.41 -15.68
N PHE A 7 23.65 8.70 -14.43
CA PHE A 7 24.41 7.75 -13.61
C PHE A 7 23.61 6.45 -13.57
N ALA A 8 24.10 5.40 -14.19
CA ALA A 8 23.56 4.07 -13.97
C ALA A 8 23.68 3.75 -12.47
N PRO A 9 22.61 3.30 -11.81
CA PRO A 9 22.69 2.96 -10.40
C PRO A 9 23.78 1.91 -10.20
N SER A 10 24.65 2.15 -9.22
CA SER A 10 25.75 1.24 -8.80
C SER A 10 25.26 -0.09 -8.22
N SER A 11 23.94 -0.27 -8.15
CA SER A 11 23.23 -1.35 -7.47
C SER A 11 23.44 -2.75 -8.05
N ILE A 12 23.75 -2.89 -9.34
CA ILE A 12 23.95 -4.22 -9.96
C ILE A 12 25.20 -4.93 -9.42
N CYS A 13 26.22 -4.17 -9.00
CA CYS A 13 27.49 -4.72 -8.47
C CYS A 13 27.36 -5.33 -7.06
N VAL A 14 26.23 -5.14 -6.36
CA VAL A 14 26.07 -5.61 -4.97
C VAL A 14 25.37 -6.97 -4.86
N ILE A 15 24.80 -7.52 -5.94
CA ILE A 15 24.12 -8.83 -5.90
C ILE A 15 25.14 -9.91 -5.53
N GLY A 16 24.75 -10.77 -4.57
CA GLY A 16 25.60 -11.82 -4.00
C GLY A 16 26.50 -11.36 -2.85
N GLN A 17 26.66 -10.05 -2.66
CA GLN A 17 27.44 -9.50 -1.55
C GLN A 17 26.67 -9.62 -0.22
N PRO A 18 27.38 -9.67 0.93
CA PRO A 18 26.72 -9.58 2.24
C PRO A 18 26.04 -8.21 2.41
N LYS A 19 24.94 -8.15 3.14
CA LYS A 19 24.23 -6.89 3.40
C LYS A 19 25.11 -5.82 4.08
N SER A 20 26.16 -6.27 4.80
CA SER A 20 27.16 -5.38 5.41
C SER A 20 28.05 -4.64 4.39
N ALA A 21 28.07 -5.06 3.14
CA ALA A 21 28.81 -4.38 2.07
C ALA A 21 27.99 -3.25 1.39
N LEU A 22 26.67 -3.17 1.65
CA LEU A 22 25.83 -2.11 1.11
C LEU A 22 26.24 -0.75 1.67
N ASP A 23 26.13 0.29 0.85
CA ASP A 23 26.21 1.66 1.33
C ASP A 23 24.98 2.04 2.17
N THR A 24 25.08 3.08 2.96
CA THR A 24 24.02 3.54 3.87
C THR A 24 23.64 5.00 3.59
N PRO A 25 22.38 5.36 3.83
CA PRO A 25 21.28 4.48 4.24
C PRO A 25 20.70 3.69 3.06
N SER A 26 20.27 2.44 3.31
CA SER A 26 19.63 1.58 2.30
C SER A 26 18.32 0.97 2.81
N LEU A 27 17.29 0.95 1.96
CA LEU A 27 16.02 0.29 2.25
C LEU A 27 16.12 -1.20 1.93
N LEU A 28 15.92 -2.05 2.93
CA LEU A 28 16.04 -3.49 2.82
C LEU A 28 14.69 -4.19 2.99
N VAL A 29 14.56 -5.35 2.36
CA VAL A 29 13.49 -6.30 2.66
C VAL A 29 14.05 -7.71 2.84
N ASP A 30 13.73 -8.35 3.95
CA ASP A 30 13.98 -9.78 4.16
C ASP A 30 12.99 -10.57 3.30
N LEU A 31 13.52 -11.29 2.31
CA LEU A 31 12.72 -12.02 1.33
C LEU A 31 12.00 -13.22 1.93
N ASP A 32 12.63 -13.92 2.88
CA ASP A 32 12.01 -15.09 3.52
C ASP A 32 10.81 -14.65 4.37
N VAL A 33 10.94 -13.55 5.10
CA VAL A 33 9.86 -12.98 5.91
C VAL A 33 8.75 -12.42 5.03
N MET A 34 9.09 -11.67 3.98
CA MET A 34 8.10 -11.12 3.04
C MET A 34 7.31 -12.22 2.34
N GLU A 35 7.97 -13.30 1.90
CA GLU A 35 7.34 -14.44 1.26
C GLU A 35 6.42 -15.21 2.23
N ALA A 36 6.84 -15.37 3.49
CA ALA A 36 6.00 -15.97 4.54
C ALA A 36 4.74 -15.13 4.83
N ASN A 37 4.89 -13.81 4.95
CA ASN A 37 3.75 -12.89 5.12
C ASN A 37 2.80 -12.96 3.92
N THR A 38 3.34 -12.97 2.69
CA THR A 38 2.57 -13.12 1.45
C THR A 38 1.78 -14.43 1.44
N ALA A 39 2.42 -15.54 1.79
CA ALA A 39 1.78 -16.86 1.85
C ALA A 39 0.66 -16.89 2.90
N ARG A 40 0.86 -16.27 4.07
CA ARG A 40 -0.14 -16.14 5.14
C ARG A 40 -1.39 -15.41 4.65
N MET A 41 -1.21 -14.25 3.99
CA MET A 41 -2.32 -13.48 3.41
C MET A 41 -3.06 -14.29 2.34
N ALA A 42 -2.33 -14.83 1.37
CA ALA A 42 -2.89 -15.63 0.29
C ALA A 42 -3.65 -16.86 0.81
N LYS A 43 -3.17 -17.50 1.89
CA LYS A 43 -3.88 -18.62 2.57
C LYS A 43 -5.20 -18.15 3.16
N THR A 44 -5.25 -16.99 3.81
CA THR A 44 -6.48 -16.42 4.38
C THR A 44 -7.53 -16.18 3.31
N PHE A 45 -7.16 -15.58 2.18
CA PHE A 45 -8.10 -15.29 1.10
C PHE A 45 -8.60 -16.56 0.40
N ARG A 46 -7.72 -17.51 0.12
CA ARG A 46 -8.13 -18.81 -0.44
C ARG A 46 -9.06 -19.59 0.49
N HIS A 47 -8.77 -19.62 1.80
CA HIS A 47 -9.59 -20.31 2.79
C HIS A 47 -11.03 -19.78 2.84
N ASN A 48 -11.19 -18.47 2.68
CA ASN A 48 -12.49 -17.82 2.72
C ASN A 48 -13.13 -17.65 1.31
N ALA A 49 -12.51 -18.19 0.25
CA ALA A 49 -12.96 -18.04 -1.14
C ALA A 49 -13.17 -16.57 -1.55
N ILE A 50 -12.30 -15.68 -1.09
CA ILE A 50 -12.31 -14.24 -1.37
C ILE A 50 -11.18 -13.90 -2.33
N ASN A 51 -11.47 -13.07 -3.33
CA ASN A 51 -10.46 -12.54 -4.23
C ASN A 51 -9.51 -11.58 -3.50
N TRP A 52 -8.26 -11.62 -3.89
CA TRP A 52 -7.24 -10.74 -3.35
C TRP A 52 -6.75 -9.75 -4.42
N ARG A 53 -6.89 -8.46 -4.16
CA ARG A 53 -6.40 -7.36 -5.00
C ARG A 53 -5.48 -6.44 -4.18
N PRO A 54 -4.21 -6.81 -3.94
CA PRO A 54 -3.33 -6.10 -3.03
C PRO A 54 -3.12 -4.65 -3.44
N HIS A 55 -3.21 -3.75 -2.46
CA HIS A 55 -2.92 -2.34 -2.64
C HIS A 55 -1.42 -2.10 -2.76
N THR A 56 -0.99 -1.49 -3.87
CA THR A 56 0.43 -1.28 -4.20
C THR A 56 1.03 0.02 -3.65
N LYS A 57 0.25 0.86 -2.96
CA LYS A 57 0.72 2.16 -2.44
C LYS A 57 1.97 2.04 -1.55
N GLY A 58 2.14 0.93 -0.82
CA GLY A 58 3.29 0.64 0.04
C GLY A 58 4.38 -0.19 -0.63
N MET A 59 4.28 -0.55 -1.91
CA MET A 59 5.32 -1.30 -2.62
C MET A 59 5.80 -0.64 -3.91
N LYS A 60 4.89 -0.08 -4.73
CA LYS A 60 5.16 0.72 -5.95
C LYS A 60 6.10 0.07 -6.98
N ILE A 61 6.26 -1.25 -6.96
CA ILE A 61 7.22 -2.04 -7.76
C ILE A 61 6.46 -3.11 -8.54
N PRO A 62 6.41 -3.05 -9.89
CA PRO A 62 5.71 -4.04 -10.72
C PRO A 62 6.19 -5.47 -10.51
N ALA A 63 7.49 -5.69 -10.30
CA ALA A 63 8.04 -7.02 -10.03
C ALA A 63 7.46 -7.64 -8.74
N LEU A 64 7.19 -6.85 -7.70
CA LEU A 64 6.50 -7.32 -6.50
C LEU A 64 5.03 -7.58 -6.76
N ALA A 65 4.35 -6.74 -7.56
CA ALA A 65 2.97 -6.99 -7.98
C ALA A 65 2.84 -8.36 -8.67
N HIS A 66 3.75 -8.71 -9.57
CA HIS A 66 3.78 -10.03 -10.22
C HIS A 66 4.03 -11.17 -9.23
N ARG A 67 4.86 -10.98 -8.19
CA ARG A 67 5.03 -11.99 -7.12
C ARG A 67 3.72 -12.23 -6.38
N LEU A 68 2.93 -11.18 -6.11
CA LEU A 68 1.62 -11.31 -5.45
C LEU A 68 0.59 -11.97 -6.36
N ILE A 69 0.58 -11.64 -7.65
CA ILE A 69 -0.28 -12.30 -8.65
C ILE A 69 0.06 -13.79 -8.72
N LYS A 70 1.35 -14.15 -8.75
CA LYS A 70 1.78 -15.56 -8.68
C LYS A 70 1.35 -16.26 -7.38
N ALA A 71 1.24 -15.51 -6.28
CA ALA A 71 0.75 -16.05 -5.00
C ALA A 71 -0.78 -16.18 -4.93
N GLY A 72 -1.51 -15.71 -5.95
CA GLY A 72 -2.96 -15.85 -6.07
C GLY A 72 -3.76 -14.54 -6.04
N ALA A 73 -3.10 -13.38 -6.15
CA ALA A 73 -3.82 -12.13 -6.35
C ALA A 73 -4.37 -12.05 -7.79
N MET A 74 -5.56 -11.48 -7.95
CA MET A 74 -6.23 -11.38 -9.25
C MET A 74 -5.76 -10.20 -10.11
N GLY A 75 -5.10 -9.24 -9.49
CA GLY A 75 -4.63 -7.97 -10.04
C GLY A 75 -4.12 -7.11 -8.89
N VAL A 76 -4.13 -5.78 -9.04
CA VAL A 76 -3.64 -4.86 -8.01
C VAL A 76 -4.58 -3.67 -7.79
N THR A 77 -4.45 -3.05 -6.62
CA THR A 77 -5.04 -1.73 -6.32
C THR A 77 -3.94 -0.68 -6.28
N CYS A 78 -4.13 0.44 -6.95
CA CYS A 78 -3.26 1.61 -6.94
C CYS A 78 -3.95 2.80 -6.24
N ALA A 79 -3.16 3.68 -5.59
CA ALA A 79 -3.69 4.88 -4.97
C ALA A 79 -3.82 6.04 -5.98
N LYS A 80 -3.02 6.07 -7.03
CA LYS A 80 -2.92 7.15 -8.01
C LYS A 80 -2.88 6.61 -9.43
N LEU A 81 -3.33 7.43 -10.38
CA LEU A 81 -3.30 7.06 -11.79
C LEU A 81 -1.87 6.81 -12.29
N GLY A 82 -0.91 7.65 -11.89
CA GLY A 82 0.50 7.44 -12.26
C GLY A 82 1.11 6.15 -11.71
N GLU A 83 0.61 5.63 -10.57
CA GLU A 83 0.98 4.29 -10.10
C GLU A 83 0.39 3.21 -11.04
N ALA A 84 -0.87 3.37 -11.44
CA ALA A 84 -1.52 2.44 -12.37
C ALA A 84 -0.81 2.41 -13.74
N GLU A 85 -0.37 3.55 -14.25
CA GLU A 85 0.44 3.62 -15.48
C GLU A 85 1.75 2.84 -15.36
N VAL A 86 2.43 2.94 -14.21
CA VAL A 86 3.66 2.16 -13.96
C VAL A 86 3.37 0.66 -13.87
N MET A 87 2.29 0.27 -13.18
CA MET A 87 1.91 -1.13 -13.06
C MET A 87 1.51 -1.72 -14.43
N ALA A 88 0.74 -0.99 -15.23
CA ALA A 88 0.38 -1.40 -16.59
C ALA A 88 1.60 -1.50 -17.51
N ALA A 89 2.52 -0.52 -17.48
CA ALA A 89 3.78 -0.58 -18.22
C ALA A 89 4.65 -1.77 -17.78
N GLY A 90 4.54 -2.18 -16.51
CA GLY A 90 5.16 -3.39 -15.98
C GLY A 90 4.41 -4.68 -16.30
N GLY A 91 3.33 -4.65 -17.12
CA GLY A 91 2.58 -5.84 -17.55
C GLY A 91 1.48 -6.32 -16.60
N VAL A 92 1.08 -5.51 -15.61
CA VAL A 92 -0.09 -5.84 -14.77
C VAL A 92 -1.37 -5.52 -15.54
N ALA A 93 -2.21 -6.52 -15.78
CA ALA A 93 -3.35 -6.41 -16.67
C ALA A 93 -4.64 -5.93 -15.98
N ASP A 94 -4.88 -6.27 -14.72
CA ASP A 94 -6.11 -5.91 -13.97
C ASP A 94 -5.77 -4.98 -12.80
N ILE A 95 -6.23 -3.72 -12.87
CA ILE A 95 -5.84 -2.65 -11.97
C ILE A 95 -7.08 -1.92 -11.46
N LEU A 96 -7.18 -1.70 -10.15
CA LEU A 96 -8.14 -0.78 -9.55
C LEU A 96 -7.40 0.48 -9.09
N VAL A 97 -7.80 1.65 -9.57
CA VAL A 97 -7.41 2.93 -8.95
C VAL A 97 -8.45 3.25 -7.87
N ALA A 98 -8.13 2.94 -6.62
CA ALA A 98 -9.00 3.19 -5.47
C ALA A 98 -8.92 4.66 -5.01
N ASN A 99 -9.19 5.56 -5.94
CA ASN A 99 -9.22 7.01 -5.73
C ASN A 99 -10.01 7.66 -6.88
N GLN A 100 -10.59 8.81 -6.63
CA GLN A 100 -11.35 9.56 -7.63
C GLN A 100 -10.40 10.22 -8.65
N ILE A 101 -10.65 10.01 -9.92
CA ILE A 101 -9.88 10.61 -11.04
C ILE A 101 -10.68 11.79 -11.58
N VAL A 102 -10.29 12.98 -11.23
CA VAL A 102 -11.02 14.22 -11.54
C VAL A 102 -10.17 15.14 -12.43
N GLY A 103 -10.84 15.81 -13.36
CA GLY A 103 -10.26 16.78 -14.27
C GLY A 103 -9.77 16.19 -15.60
N PRO A 104 -9.81 16.99 -16.67
CA PRO A 104 -9.69 16.50 -18.04
C PRO A 104 -8.35 15.83 -18.34
N ILE A 105 -7.25 16.31 -17.78
CA ILE A 105 -5.91 15.72 -17.99
C ILE A 105 -5.86 14.29 -17.47
N LYS A 106 -6.32 14.06 -16.24
CA LYS A 106 -6.28 12.71 -15.63
C LYS A 106 -7.30 11.78 -16.29
N ILE A 107 -8.49 12.29 -16.63
CA ILE A 107 -9.50 11.49 -17.31
C ILE A 107 -8.99 11.05 -18.69
N GLN A 108 -8.33 11.93 -19.45
CA GLN A 108 -7.71 11.55 -20.73
C GLN A 108 -6.63 10.47 -20.57
N ARG A 109 -5.79 10.55 -19.51
CA ARG A 109 -4.80 9.52 -19.21
C ARG A 109 -5.46 8.20 -18.82
N LEU A 110 -6.56 8.24 -18.04
CA LEU A 110 -7.33 7.03 -17.65
C LEU A 110 -7.89 6.32 -18.88
N VAL A 111 -8.52 7.03 -19.81
CA VAL A 111 -9.09 6.41 -21.01
C VAL A 111 -8.01 5.91 -21.96
N ASN A 112 -6.86 6.57 -22.05
CA ASN A 112 -5.73 6.07 -22.83
C ASN A 112 -5.16 4.78 -22.22
N LEU A 113 -5.11 4.69 -20.90
CA LEU A 113 -4.57 3.53 -20.19
C LEU A 113 -5.42 2.27 -20.40
N GLN A 114 -6.72 2.40 -20.71
CA GLN A 114 -7.61 1.27 -21.06
C GLN A 114 -7.13 0.45 -22.28
N ARG A 115 -6.26 1.01 -23.09
CA ARG A 115 -5.69 0.29 -24.26
C ARG A 115 -4.55 -0.65 -23.88
N HIS A 116 -4.05 -0.54 -22.67
CA HIS A 116 -2.86 -1.28 -22.19
C HIS A 116 -3.19 -2.22 -21.01
N ALA A 117 -4.21 -1.89 -20.24
CA ALA A 117 -4.66 -2.69 -19.10
C ALA A 117 -6.15 -2.46 -18.84
N ASP A 118 -6.81 -3.42 -18.21
CA ASP A 118 -8.19 -3.28 -17.75
C ASP A 118 -8.16 -2.51 -16.40
N VAL A 119 -8.41 -1.20 -16.48
CA VAL A 119 -8.31 -0.30 -15.33
C VAL A 119 -9.69 0.09 -14.84
N MET A 120 -9.99 -0.28 -13.60
CA MET A 120 -11.16 0.23 -12.86
C MET A 120 -10.80 1.50 -12.09
N VAL A 121 -11.80 2.34 -11.82
CA VAL A 121 -11.62 3.54 -10.99
C VAL A 121 -12.74 3.69 -9.96
N ALA A 122 -12.38 4.15 -8.75
CA ALA A 122 -13.36 4.52 -7.74
C ALA A 122 -14.04 5.84 -8.09
N VAL A 123 -15.36 5.91 -7.89
CA VAL A 123 -16.20 7.07 -8.20
C VAL A 123 -17.23 7.29 -7.09
N ASP A 124 -17.65 8.54 -6.88
CA ASP A 124 -18.68 8.89 -5.90
C ASP A 124 -19.52 10.12 -6.28
N ASN A 125 -19.22 10.74 -7.44
CA ASN A 125 -19.86 11.98 -7.88
C ASN A 125 -20.38 11.84 -9.30
N TRP A 126 -21.64 12.24 -9.53
CA TRP A 126 -22.32 12.12 -10.81
C TRP A 126 -21.65 12.91 -11.93
N ASP A 127 -21.22 14.16 -11.66
CA ASP A 127 -20.63 15.00 -12.72
C ASP A 127 -19.28 14.45 -13.16
N ASN A 128 -18.45 13.98 -12.23
CA ASN A 128 -17.19 13.32 -12.54
C ASN A 128 -17.39 12.03 -13.35
N ILE A 129 -18.41 11.23 -13.02
CA ILE A 129 -18.73 10.00 -13.76
C ILE A 129 -19.15 10.33 -15.20
N ARG A 130 -19.94 11.39 -15.41
CA ARG A 130 -20.32 11.85 -16.75
C ARG A 130 -19.12 12.32 -17.57
N GLU A 131 -18.16 13.00 -16.95
CA GLU A 131 -16.92 13.39 -17.64
C GLU A 131 -16.11 12.16 -18.08
N ILE A 132 -16.00 11.13 -17.22
CA ILE A 132 -15.34 9.86 -17.56
C ILE A 132 -16.09 9.15 -18.68
N ASP A 133 -17.42 9.07 -18.60
CA ASP A 133 -18.28 8.46 -19.61
C ASP A 133 -18.10 9.12 -20.98
N ALA A 134 -18.20 10.44 -21.04
CA ALA A 134 -18.03 11.21 -22.28
C ALA A 134 -16.63 11.01 -22.90
N ALA A 135 -15.59 11.03 -22.08
CA ALA A 135 -14.23 10.80 -22.53
C ALA A 135 -14.02 9.35 -23.02
N ALA A 136 -14.61 8.37 -22.34
CA ALA A 136 -14.53 6.97 -22.74
C ALA A 136 -15.22 6.73 -24.10
N ILE A 137 -16.42 7.30 -24.32
CA ILE A 137 -17.13 7.26 -25.60
C ILE A 137 -16.28 7.89 -26.71
N ALA A 138 -15.76 9.10 -26.48
CA ALA A 138 -14.93 9.83 -27.45
C ALA A 138 -13.66 9.08 -27.85
N ASN A 139 -13.15 8.20 -26.98
CA ASN A 139 -11.95 7.40 -27.22
C ASN A 139 -12.27 5.93 -27.61
N SER A 140 -13.54 5.57 -27.79
CA SER A 140 -14.00 4.21 -28.12
C SER A 140 -13.51 3.15 -27.14
N VAL A 141 -13.47 3.47 -25.84
CA VAL A 141 -13.16 2.55 -24.75
C VAL A 141 -14.31 2.49 -23.76
N ARG A 142 -14.27 1.53 -22.85
CA ARG A 142 -15.22 1.42 -21.76
C ARG A 142 -14.49 1.30 -20.43
N VAL A 143 -14.77 2.19 -19.48
CA VAL A 143 -14.10 2.23 -18.17
C VAL A 143 -14.97 1.52 -17.14
N ARG A 144 -14.43 0.50 -16.45
CA ARG A 144 -15.10 -0.10 -15.30
C ARG A 144 -15.03 0.85 -14.10
N VAL A 145 -16.15 1.02 -13.38
CA VAL A 145 -16.18 1.87 -12.18
C VAL A 145 -16.72 1.10 -10.97
N LEU A 146 -16.16 1.41 -9.80
CA LEU A 146 -16.70 1.02 -8.50
C LEU A 146 -17.22 2.27 -7.79
N ILE A 147 -18.46 2.28 -7.33
CA ILE A 147 -18.93 3.37 -6.48
C ILE A 147 -18.34 3.16 -5.09
N GLU A 148 -17.60 4.17 -4.58
CA GLU A 148 -17.12 4.18 -3.20
C GLU A 148 -18.27 4.56 -2.27
N VAL A 149 -18.45 3.80 -1.19
CA VAL A 149 -19.48 4.01 -0.17
C VAL A 149 -18.81 4.39 1.15
N ASN A 150 -19.24 5.48 1.75
CA ASN A 150 -18.75 5.92 3.06
C ASN A 150 -19.45 5.14 4.17
N THR A 151 -18.75 4.23 4.81
CA THR A 151 -19.25 3.44 5.94
C THR A 151 -18.75 3.92 7.31
N GLY A 152 -18.27 5.16 7.38
CA GLY A 152 -17.83 5.78 8.64
C GLY A 152 -16.45 6.42 8.61
N MET A 153 -15.66 6.22 7.54
CA MET A 153 -14.35 6.85 7.43
C MET A 153 -14.43 8.37 7.21
N ASN A 154 -15.51 8.86 6.63
CA ASN A 154 -15.76 10.28 6.34
C ASN A 154 -14.65 10.96 5.54
N ARG A 155 -14.10 10.25 4.54
CA ARG A 155 -13.07 10.77 3.62
C ARG A 155 -13.64 11.06 2.23
N ALA A 156 -14.16 10.04 1.57
CA ALA A 156 -14.81 10.08 0.26
C ALA A 156 -15.93 9.03 0.25
N GLY A 157 -16.70 9.00 -0.83
CA GLY A 157 -17.77 8.02 -1.03
C GLY A 157 -19.17 8.58 -0.82
N THR A 158 -20.13 7.96 -1.47
CA THR A 158 -21.56 8.23 -1.32
C THR A 158 -22.06 7.78 0.05
N LEU A 159 -23.15 8.38 0.52
CA LEU A 159 -23.84 7.87 1.71
C LEU A 159 -24.42 6.48 1.44
N PRO A 160 -24.41 5.58 2.44
CA PRO A 160 -25.00 4.24 2.32
C PRO A 160 -26.49 4.28 2.02
N GLY A 161 -27.02 3.20 1.44
CA GLY A 161 -28.44 3.05 1.14
C GLY A 161 -28.90 3.84 -0.08
N GLN A 162 -30.02 4.56 0.04
CA GLN A 162 -30.72 5.16 -1.11
C GLN A 162 -29.86 6.11 -1.97
N PRO A 163 -28.99 7.00 -1.41
CA PRO A 163 -28.13 7.84 -2.24
C PRO A 163 -27.18 7.06 -3.15
N THR A 164 -26.63 5.94 -2.67
CA THR A 164 -25.81 5.03 -3.48
C THR A 164 -26.63 4.31 -4.53
N VAL A 165 -27.85 3.84 -4.19
CA VAL A 165 -28.78 3.19 -5.15
C VAL A 165 -29.14 4.12 -6.30
N ASP A 166 -29.45 5.38 -5.99
CA ASP A 166 -29.82 6.38 -7.00
C ASP A 166 -28.66 6.67 -7.96
N LEU A 167 -27.44 6.79 -7.43
CA LEU A 167 -26.23 6.94 -8.25
C LEU A 167 -25.98 5.68 -9.11
N ALA A 168 -26.10 4.50 -8.51
CA ALA A 168 -25.86 3.23 -9.20
C ALA A 168 -26.80 3.02 -10.39
N LYS A 169 -28.08 3.36 -10.24
CA LYS A 169 -29.05 3.34 -11.36
C LYS A 169 -28.64 4.28 -12.49
N LYS A 170 -28.22 5.50 -12.17
CA LYS A 170 -27.77 6.47 -13.18
C LYS A 170 -26.52 5.97 -13.91
N VAL A 171 -25.55 5.40 -13.19
CA VAL A 171 -24.30 4.88 -13.76
C VAL A 171 -24.55 3.66 -14.63
N ALA A 172 -25.45 2.77 -14.23
CA ALA A 172 -25.80 1.58 -14.98
C ALA A 172 -26.42 1.89 -16.38
N ALA A 173 -26.97 3.09 -16.56
CA ALA A 173 -27.55 3.54 -17.83
C ALA A 173 -26.54 4.20 -18.77
N LEU A 174 -25.28 4.38 -18.38
CA LEU A 174 -24.24 5.01 -19.19
C LEU A 174 -23.58 4.00 -20.16
N ASN A 175 -23.00 4.50 -21.25
CA ASN A 175 -22.42 3.68 -22.30
C ASN A 175 -20.88 3.58 -22.25
N GLY A 176 -20.21 4.67 -21.90
CA GLY A 176 -18.73 4.75 -21.82
C GLY A 176 -18.17 4.18 -20.53
N VAL A 177 -18.98 4.10 -19.47
CA VAL A 177 -18.60 3.44 -18.23
C VAL A 177 -19.38 2.14 -18.01
N LYS A 178 -18.84 1.23 -17.22
CA LYS A 178 -19.51 0.01 -16.75
C LYS A 178 -19.46 -0.03 -15.24
N LEU A 179 -20.62 0.04 -14.59
CA LEU A 179 -20.69 -0.24 -13.15
C LEU A 179 -20.28 -1.70 -12.92
N ALA A 180 -19.13 -1.91 -12.29
CA ALA A 180 -18.63 -3.24 -11.97
C ALA A 180 -19.00 -3.66 -10.54
N GLY A 181 -19.25 -2.68 -9.67
CA GLY A 181 -19.61 -2.96 -8.28
C GLY A 181 -19.48 -1.75 -7.35
N LEU A 182 -19.38 -2.05 -6.08
CA LEU A 182 -19.18 -1.07 -5.01
C LEU A 182 -17.88 -1.34 -4.26
N MET A 183 -17.32 -0.31 -3.62
CA MET A 183 -16.21 -0.45 -2.70
C MET A 183 -16.38 0.41 -1.46
N THR A 184 -15.70 0.03 -0.38
CA THR A 184 -15.57 0.82 0.84
C THR A 184 -14.22 0.62 1.49
N TRP A 185 -13.86 1.47 2.46
CA TRP A 185 -12.70 1.29 3.31
C TRP A 185 -13.03 1.64 4.75
N GLU A 186 -13.01 0.65 5.62
CA GLU A 186 -13.36 0.74 7.03
C GLU A 186 -12.20 1.22 7.94
N ALA A 187 -11.33 2.11 7.45
CA ALA A 187 -10.12 2.55 8.16
C ALA A 187 -10.36 3.25 9.50
N HIS A 188 -11.55 3.80 9.75
CA HIS A 188 -11.90 4.40 11.03
C HIS A 188 -11.84 3.40 12.20
N THR A 189 -11.91 2.10 11.91
CA THR A 189 -11.82 1.03 12.91
C THR A 189 -10.38 0.63 13.27
N LEU A 190 -9.36 1.11 12.55
CA LEU A 190 -7.99 0.61 12.67
C LEU A 190 -7.37 0.86 14.05
N ARG A 191 -7.67 2.01 14.66
CA ARG A 191 -7.10 2.43 15.94
C ARG A 191 -7.80 1.88 17.18
N LEU A 192 -8.87 1.11 17.01
CA LEU A 192 -9.47 0.37 18.10
C LEU A 192 -8.50 -0.72 18.57
N THR A 193 -8.15 -0.67 19.84
CA THR A 193 -7.12 -1.55 20.44
C THR A 193 -7.71 -2.81 21.04
N ASP A 194 -8.95 -2.74 21.56
CA ASP A 194 -9.66 -3.93 22.02
C ASP A 194 -10.10 -4.80 20.84
N PRO A 195 -9.69 -6.08 20.78
CA PRO A 195 -9.99 -6.95 19.65
C PRO A 195 -11.48 -7.21 19.42
N ALA A 196 -12.30 -7.25 20.47
CA ALA A 196 -13.73 -7.50 20.36
C ALA A 196 -14.47 -6.25 19.87
N GLU A 197 -14.12 -5.08 20.40
CA GLU A 197 -14.63 -3.79 19.92
C GLU A 197 -14.26 -3.56 18.45
N LYS A 198 -12.99 -3.81 18.10
CA LYS A 198 -12.51 -3.69 16.72
C LYS A 198 -13.28 -4.61 15.78
N ARG A 199 -13.48 -5.89 16.16
CA ARG A 199 -14.29 -6.83 15.38
C ARG A 199 -15.69 -6.32 15.17
N THR A 200 -16.38 -5.91 16.23
CA THR A 200 -17.75 -5.39 16.18
C THR A 200 -17.86 -4.16 15.26
N ALA A 201 -16.89 -3.24 15.34
CA ALA A 201 -16.86 -2.05 14.49
C ALA A 201 -16.66 -2.39 13.00
N ILE A 202 -15.75 -3.32 12.70
CA ILE A 202 -15.51 -3.80 11.31
C ILE A 202 -16.78 -4.48 10.78
N GLU A 203 -17.35 -5.41 11.53
CA GLU A 203 -18.57 -6.13 11.15
C GLU A 203 -19.74 -5.18 10.92
N GLY A 204 -19.91 -4.15 11.76
CA GLY A 204 -20.91 -3.10 11.59
C GLY A 204 -20.73 -2.27 10.32
N ALA A 205 -19.50 -1.86 10.02
CA ALA A 205 -19.18 -1.13 8.79
C ALA A 205 -19.44 -1.99 7.55
N ILE A 206 -19.05 -3.27 7.57
CA ILE A 206 -19.29 -4.21 6.48
C ILE A 206 -20.78 -4.52 6.32
N ALA A 207 -21.53 -4.69 7.41
CA ALA A 207 -22.98 -4.90 7.35
C ALA A 207 -23.69 -3.71 6.68
N THR A 208 -23.32 -2.48 6.99
CA THR A 208 -23.82 -1.25 6.34
C THR A 208 -23.49 -1.26 4.84
N PHE A 209 -22.28 -1.66 4.48
CA PHE A 209 -21.86 -1.76 3.09
C PHE A 209 -22.64 -2.83 2.33
N VAL A 210 -22.71 -4.05 2.85
CA VAL A 210 -23.44 -5.17 2.23
C VAL A 210 -24.94 -4.87 2.14
N GLY A 211 -25.55 -4.24 3.16
CA GLY A 211 -26.92 -3.77 3.07
C GLY A 211 -27.16 -2.79 1.92
N THR A 212 -26.18 -1.93 1.62
CA THR A 212 -26.23 -1.01 0.48
C THR A 212 -26.12 -1.77 -0.85
N VAL A 213 -25.23 -2.79 -0.93
CA VAL A 213 -25.12 -3.68 -2.08
C VAL A 213 -26.44 -4.38 -2.39
N GLU A 214 -27.07 -4.96 -1.35
CA GLU A 214 -28.37 -5.65 -1.50
C GLU A 214 -29.49 -4.70 -1.93
N ALA A 215 -29.50 -3.46 -1.43
CA ALA A 215 -30.44 -2.44 -1.85
C ALA A 215 -30.25 -2.09 -3.36
N CYS A 216 -29.02 -2.00 -3.85
CA CYS A 216 -28.74 -1.82 -5.28
C CYS A 216 -29.26 -3.00 -6.10
N ARG A 217 -29.00 -4.24 -5.66
CA ARG A 217 -29.45 -5.46 -6.34
C ARG A 217 -30.99 -5.56 -6.36
N ALA A 218 -31.65 -5.27 -5.25
CA ALA A 218 -33.11 -5.22 -5.17
C ALA A 218 -33.73 -4.15 -6.10
N ALA A 219 -32.98 -3.08 -6.38
CA ALA A 219 -33.35 -2.03 -7.32
C ALA A 219 -33.04 -2.37 -8.78
N GLY A 220 -32.63 -3.62 -9.09
CA GLY A 220 -32.33 -4.12 -10.44
C GLY A 220 -30.93 -3.74 -10.97
N VAL A 221 -30.02 -3.28 -10.11
CA VAL A 221 -28.65 -2.95 -10.51
C VAL A 221 -27.74 -4.14 -10.25
N GLU A 222 -27.02 -4.58 -11.29
CA GLU A 222 -26.02 -5.63 -11.17
C GLU A 222 -24.78 -5.14 -10.38
N ILE A 223 -24.45 -5.84 -9.28
CA ILE A 223 -23.27 -5.58 -8.47
C ILE A 223 -22.44 -6.86 -8.39
N GLY A 224 -21.40 -6.95 -9.22
CA GLY A 224 -20.50 -8.10 -9.30
C GLY A 224 -19.36 -8.02 -8.30
N ILE A 225 -18.73 -6.86 -8.17
CA ILE A 225 -17.60 -6.63 -7.26
C ILE A 225 -18.08 -5.94 -5.97
N VAL A 226 -17.75 -6.54 -4.84
CA VAL A 226 -17.99 -5.99 -3.50
C VAL A 226 -16.64 -5.96 -2.79
N SER A 227 -15.92 -4.83 -2.96
CA SER A 227 -14.50 -4.70 -2.61
C SER A 227 -14.33 -3.87 -1.34
N CYS A 228 -13.55 -4.36 -0.37
CA CYS A 228 -13.29 -3.63 0.88
C CYS A 228 -12.04 -4.15 1.58
N GLY A 229 -11.80 -3.69 2.79
CA GLY A 229 -10.72 -4.19 3.63
C GLY A 229 -9.32 -3.74 3.23
N GLY A 230 -8.44 -3.81 4.20
CA GLY A 230 -7.02 -3.54 4.05
C GLY A 230 -6.20 -4.35 5.02
N THR A 231 -4.90 -4.08 5.10
CA THR A 231 -3.97 -4.84 5.95
C THR A 231 -4.40 -4.90 7.41
N GLY A 232 -5.03 -3.84 7.93
CA GLY A 232 -5.43 -3.77 9.34
C GLY A 232 -6.76 -4.43 9.68
N THR A 233 -7.48 -5.00 8.71
CA THR A 233 -8.83 -5.56 8.90
C THR A 233 -9.04 -6.90 8.20
N TYR A 234 -8.17 -7.28 7.24
CA TYR A 234 -8.40 -8.35 6.26
C TYR A 234 -8.80 -9.71 6.86
N TRP A 235 -8.29 -10.07 8.05
CA TRP A 235 -8.59 -11.35 8.69
C TRP A 235 -10.00 -11.42 9.27
N ILE A 236 -10.64 -10.26 9.50
CA ILE A 236 -12.05 -10.15 9.88
C ILE A 236 -12.90 -9.93 8.63
N THR A 237 -12.52 -8.96 7.78
CA THR A 237 -13.26 -8.61 6.58
C THR A 237 -13.43 -9.80 5.63
N ALA A 238 -12.39 -10.62 5.43
CA ALA A 238 -12.45 -11.78 4.55
C ALA A 238 -13.43 -12.88 5.02
N THR A 239 -13.86 -12.86 6.28
CA THR A 239 -14.86 -13.83 6.80
C THR A 239 -16.29 -13.34 6.64
N GLN A 240 -16.51 -12.11 6.19
CA GLN A 240 -17.85 -11.51 6.12
C GLN A 240 -18.58 -11.96 4.84
N LYS A 241 -19.84 -12.30 4.97
CA LYS A 241 -20.69 -12.70 3.83
C LYS A 241 -20.99 -11.49 2.94
N GLY A 242 -21.09 -11.74 1.63
CA GLY A 242 -21.42 -10.71 0.65
C GLY A 242 -20.23 -9.95 0.08
N ILE A 243 -19.03 -10.10 0.66
CA ILE A 243 -17.77 -9.56 0.13
C ILE A 243 -17.23 -10.47 -0.97
N THR A 244 -16.68 -9.89 -2.03
CA THR A 244 -16.07 -10.66 -3.13
C THR A 244 -14.57 -10.44 -3.24
N GLU A 245 -14.05 -9.33 -2.72
CA GLU A 245 -12.67 -8.90 -2.92
C GLU A 245 -12.13 -8.10 -1.73
N VAL A 246 -10.85 -8.31 -1.37
CA VAL A 246 -10.14 -7.57 -0.31
C VAL A 246 -8.86 -6.94 -0.86
N GLN A 247 -8.60 -5.66 -0.47
CA GLN A 247 -7.52 -4.84 -1.02
C GLN A 247 -6.23 -4.81 -0.16
N ALA A 248 -6.08 -5.68 0.81
CA ALA A 248 -4.93 -5.70 1.73
C ALA A 248 -3.59 -5.92 0.99
N GLY A 249 -2.62 -5.01 1.14
CA GLY A 249 -1.34 -5.07 0.44
C GLY A 249 -0.11 -4.86 1.33
N GLY A 250 -0.13 -3.90 2.27
CA GLY A 250 1.03 -3.56 3.12
C GLY A 250 1.47 -4.65 4.09
N GLY A 251 0.61 -5.64 4.34
CA GLY A 251 0.92 -6.76 5.25
C GLY A 251 2.08 -7.65 4.80
N ILE A 252 2.51 -7.58 3.55
CA ILE A 252 3.67 -8.34 3.06
C ILE A 252 4.98 -7.88 3.72
N PHE A 253 5.06 -6.61 4.10
CA PHE A 253 6.27 -6.06 4.71
C PHE A 253 6.22 -6.07 6.24
N GLY A 254 5.05 -5.77 6.83
CA GLY A 254 4.93 -5.51 8.25
C GLY A 254 5.71 -4.25 8.66
N ASP A 255 5.12 -3.41 9.49
CA ASP A 255 5.78 -2.23 10.05
C ASP A 255 5.29 -1.94 11.47
N VAL A 256 5.92 -0.96 12.12
CA VAL A 256 5.61 -0.61 13.52
C VAL A 256 4.17 -0.14 13.67
N LEU A 257 3.67 0.70 12.73
CA LEU A 257 2.30 1.22 12.76
C LEU A 257 1.27 0.10 12.69
N TYR A 258 1.40 -0.80 11.70
CA TYR A 258 0.47 -1.92 11.55
C TYR A 258 0.49 -2.83 12.76
N ARG A 259 1.67 -3.17 13.28
CA ARG A 259 1.79 -4.10 14.39
C ARG A 259 1.32 -3.51 15.71
N LYS A 260 1.83 -2.33 16.08
CA LYS A 260 1.55 -1.73 17.41
C LYS A 260 0.23 -0.98 17.49
N SER A 261 -0.16 -0.26 16.42
CA SER A 261 -1.36 0.56 16.45
C SER A 261 -2.58 -0.14 15.86
N PHE A 262 -2.37 -1.05 14.88
CA PHE A 262 -3.48 -1.70 14.20
C PHE A 262 -3.62 -3.20 14.56
N GLY A 263 -2.77 -3.74 15.41
CA GLY A 263 -2.84 -5.12 15.89
C GLY A 263 -2.60 -6.19 14.81
N VAL A 264 -1.84 -5.85 13.77
CA VAL A 264 -1.49 -6.78 12.69
C VAL A 264 -0.30 -7.62 13.10
N ASP A 265 -0.52 -8.91 13.37
CA ASP A 265 0.55 -9.83 13.78
C ASP A 265 1.31 -10.39 12.56
N HIS A 266 2.01 -9.50 11.83
CA HIS A 266 2.93 -9.88 10.76
C HIS A 266 4.36 -9.57 11.18
N PRO A 267 5.32 -10.51 10.99
CA PRO A 267 6.73 -10.23 11.17
C PRO A 267 7.21 -9.06 10.30
N TYR A 268 8.15 -8.30 10.83
CA TYR A 268 8.77 -7.20 10.11
C TYR A 268 9.71 -7.73 9.03
N ALA A 269 9.44 -7.41 7.78
CA ALA A 269 10.31 -7.74 6.66
C ALA A 269 11.11 -6.52 6.17
N MET A 270 10.62 -5.29 6.41
CA MET A 270 11.25 -4.09 5.88
C MET A 270 12.02 -3.33 6.96
N THR A 271 13.28 -3.02 6.65
CA THR A 271 14.18 -2.25 7.52
C THR A 271 14.94 -1.20 6.72
N VAL A 272 15.46 -0.19 7.42
CA VAL A 272 16.49 0.72 6.90
C VAL A 272 17.82 0.34 7.52
N LEU A 273 18.81 0.03 6.68
CA LEU A 273 20.21 -0.13 7.08
C LEU A 273 20.81 1.27 7.19
N ALA A 274 21.41 1.57 8.32
CA ALA A 274 22.09 2.83 8.62
C ALA A 274 23.48 2.56 9.18
N GLN A 275 24.33 3.58 9.22
CA GLN A 275 25.64 3.52 9.82
C GLN A 275 25.72 4.47 11.02
N VAL A 276 26.38 4.04 12.08
CA VAL A 276 26.72 4.91 13.20
C VAL A 276 27.81 5.90 12.77
N THR A 277 27.46 7.17 12.75
CA THR A 277 28.36 8.24 12.31
C THR A 277 29.03 8.98 13.44
N SER A 278 28.43 8.96 14.64
CA SER A 278 29.00 9.65 15.80
C SER A 278 28.55 9.03 17.13
N ARG A 279 29.41 9.11 18.11
CA ARG A 279 29.20 8.70 19.52
C ARG A 279 29.67 9.83 20.42
N PRO A 280 28.87 10.92 20.63
CA PRO A 280 29.28 12.08 21.44
C PRO A 280 29.51 11.74 22.91
N ASP A 281 28.80 10.74 23.40
CA ASP A 281 29.02 10.13 24.73
C ASP A 281 28.63 8.63 24.71
N PRO A 282 28.97 7.83 25.71
CA PRO A 282 28.69 6.38 25.72
C PRO A 282 27.20 6.01 25.67
N ALA A 283 26.31 6.91 26.04
CA ALA A 283 24.85 6.67 25.99
C ALA A 283 24.20 7.25 24.76
N ARG A 284 24.91 8.01 23.88
CA ARG A 284 24.34 8.64 22.70
C ARG A 284 24.92 8.10 21.42
N ILE A 285 24.04 7.68 20.51
CA ILE A 285 24.37 7.11 19.18
C ILE A 285 23.72 7.97 18.11
N ILE A 286 24.50 8.36 17.11
CA ILE A 286 24.03 9.11 15.96
C ILE A 286 24.21 8.24 14.70
N CYS A 287 23.15 8.10 13.90
CA CYS A 287 23.17 7.35 12.66
C CYS A 287 22.84 8.26 11.46
N ASP A 288 23.27 7.88 10.27
CA ASP A 288 23.13 8.61 9.00
C ASP A 288 21.72 8.50 8.35
N ALA A 289 20.75 7.89 9.03
CA ALA A 289 19.37 7.78 8.57
C ALA A 289 18.49 8.75 9.37
N GLY A 290 17.81 9.67 8.69
CA GLY A 290 16.92 10.64 9.28
C GLY A 290 15.53 10.64 8.65
N ARG A 291 14.80 11.75 8.76
CA ARG A 291 13.43 11.90 8.18
C ARG A 291 13.39 11.77 6.67
N LYS A 292 14.51 12.03 5.98
CA LYS A 292 14.63 11.83 4.53
C LYS A 292 14.89 10.38 4.12
N THR A 293 15.07 9.49 5.08
CA THR A 293 15.34 8.07 4.87
C THR A 293 14.25 7.19 5.46
N MET A 294 13.67 7.57 6.59
CA MET A 294 12.58 6.87 7.25
C MET A 294 11.66 7.85 7.97
N THR A 295 10.35 7.68 7.81
CA THR A 295 9.37 8.59 8.41
C THR A 295 9.06 8.21 9.84
N GLY A 296 8.76 9.23 10.67
CA GLY A 296 8.30 9.06 12.05
C GLY A 296 6.90 9.65 12.29
N ASP A 297 6.19 10.06 11.22
CA ASP A 297 4.93 10.82 11.35
C ASP A 297 3.76 9.96 11.83
N ALA A 298 3.63 8.74 11.30
CA ALA A 298 2.56 7.80 11.68
C ALA A 298 2.97 6.92 12.86
N ALA A 299 4.23 6.47 12.88
CA ALA A 299 4.88 5.77 13.97
C ALA A 299 6.39 5.96 13.84
N MET A 300 7.09 6.03 14.97
CA MET A 300 8.55 6.08 15.00
C MET A 300 9.14 4.74 14.55
N PRO A 301 10.25 4.75 13.78
CA PRO A 301 11.03 3.54 13.51
C PRO A 301 11.53 2.91 14.81
N GLU A 302 11.85 1.60 14.77
CA GLU A 302 12.40 0.89 15.93
C GLU A 302 13.80 0.35 15.64
N PRO A 303 14.81 0.70 16.45
CA PRO A 303 16.16 0.20 16.28
C PRO A 303 16.26 -1.28 16.66
N ILE A 304 17.04 -2.04 15.90
CA ILE A 304 17.29 -3.46 16.12
C ILE A 304 18.66 -3.65 16.76
N GLY A 305 18.72 -4.38 17.87
CA GLY A 305 19.98 -4.74 18.51
C GLY A 305 20.60 -3.64 19.40
N PHE A 306 19.87 -2.57 19.66
CA PHE A 306 20.27 -1.55 20.64
C PHE A 306 19.85 -1.98 22.05
N GLY A 307 20.56 -1.44 23.07
CA GLY A 307 20.14 -1.57 24.46
C GLY A 307 18.80 -0.87 24.73
N LYS A 308 18.38 -0.83 26.00
CA LYS A 308 17.18 -0.09 26.40
C LYS A 308 17.36 1.39 26.09
N LEU A 309 16.38 1.97 25.39
CA LEU A 309 16.38 3.38 25.04
C LEU A 309 15.68 4.21 26.12
N THR A 310 16.17 5.43 26.34
CA THR A 310 15.41 6.48 27.03
C THR A 310 14.53 7.25 26.06
N ASP A 311 15.09 7.59 24.88
CA ASP A 311 14.36 8.23 23.79
C ASP A 311 15.06 8.03 22.44
N MET A 312 14.35 8.39 21.37
CA MET A 312 14.87 8.44 20.01
C MET A 312 14.22 9.59 19.25
N ALA A 313 15.02 10.33 18.48
CA ALA A 313 14.55 11.43 17.65
C ALA A 313 15.11 11.33 16.23
N LEU A 314 14.36 11.88 15.26
CA LEU A 314 14.79 12.01 13.87
C LEU A 314 14.98 13.48 13.54
N SER A 315 16.18 13.87 13.12
CA SER A 315 16.42 15.10 12.37
C SER A 315 16.24 14.85 10.87
N ALA A 316 16.58 15.81 10.03
CA ALA A 316 16.45 15.61 8.57
C ALA A 316 17.30 14.42 8.08
N GLU A 317 18.57 14.34 8.52
CA GLU A 317 19.54 13.37 8.02
C GLU A 317 20.06 12.40 9.09
N HIS A 318 19.66 12.55 10.36
CA HIS A 318 20.21 11.75 11.44
C HIS A 318 19.12 11.16 12.33
N THR A 319 19.37 9.93 12.81
CA THR A 319 18.70 9.39 13.99
C THR A 319 19.58 9.66 15.20
N ILE A 320 18.98 10.17 16.27
CA ILE A 320 19.57 10.38 17.57
C ILE A 320 18.97 9.33 18.51
N VAL A 321 19.77 8.41 18.99
CA VAL A 321 19.34 7.37 19.94
C VAL A 321 20.02 7.63 21.27
N ASN A 322 19.25 7.75 22.36
CA ASN A 322 19.76 7.85 23.71
C ASN A 322 19.47 6.54 24.47
N LEU A 323 20.53 5.90 24.96
CA LEU A 323 20.46 4.67 25.74
C LEU A 323 20.17 4.97 27.21
N ALA A 324 19.47 4.06 27.88
CA ALA A 324 19.26 4.15 29.34
C ALA A 324 20.55 3.91 30.15
N GLU A 325 21.45 3.09 29.60
CA GLU A 325 22.74 2.76 30.17
C GLU A 325 23.85 2.98 29.15
N PRO A 326 25.03 3.49 29.58
CA PRO A 326 26.20 3.58 28.70
C PRO A 326 26.56 2.23 28.08
N SER A 327 26.98 2.23 26.80
CA SER A 327 27.40 1.03 26.08
C SER A 327 28.57 1.33 25.15
N ASP A 328 29.47 0.37 24.96
CA ASP A 328 30.57 0.45 24.01
C ASP A 328 30.16 0.03 22.58
N THR A 329 28.93 -0.43 22.42
CA THR A 329 28.37 -0.89 21.10
C THR A 329 26.98 -0.33 20.87
N PRO A 330 26.60 -0.11 19.57
CA PRO A 330 27.44 -0.16 18.37
C PRO A 330 28.48 0.98 18.36
N ARG A 331 29.60 0.78 17.66
CA ARG A 331 30.69 1.76 17.51
C ARG A 331 30.48 2.62 16.25
N VAL A 332 31.20 3.74 16.19
CA VAL A 332 31.28 4.54 14.95
C VAL A 332 31.81 3.64 13.82
N GLY A 333 31.11 3.65 12.68
CA GLY A 333 31.36 2.77 11.54
C GLY A 333 30.55 1.47 11.53
N ASP A 334 29.97 1.06 12.65
CA ASP A 334 29.09 -0.13 12.67
C ASP A 334 27.79 0.15 11.91
N LYS A 335 27.28 -0.86 11.22
CA LYS A 335 25.98 -0.85 10.56
C LYS A 335 24.91 -1.37 11.50
N VAL A 336 23.79 -0.67 11.52
CA VAL A 336 22.61 -0.94 12.35
C VAL A 336 21.36 -0.92 11.50
N GLU A 337 20.29 -1.52 12.00
CA GLU A 337 19.01 -1.55 11.26
C GLU A 337 17.89 -0.94 12.09
N PHE A 338 16.94 -0.33 11.41
CA PHE A 338 15.69 0.18 11.97
C PHE A 338 14.51 -0.46 11.27
N VAL A 339 13.60 -1.05 12.04
CA VAL A 339 12.27 -1.40 11.50
C VAL A 339 11.58 -0.11 11.13
N VAL A 340 11.02 -0.03 9.92
CA VAL A 340 10.34 1.19 9.45
C VAL A 340 9.07 1.48 10.26
N GLY A 341 8.85 2.76 10.58
CA GLY A 341 7.66 3.18 11.30
C GLY A 341 6.38 2.95 10.50
N TYR A 342 6.39 3.34 9.23
CA TYR A 342 5.29 3.12 8.28
C TYR A 342 5.84 2.91 6.87
N THR A 343 5.54 1.78 6.29
CA THR A 343 6.06 1.35 4.98
C THR A 343 5.62 2.29 3.85
N ASP A 344 4.33 2.67 3.80
CA ASP A 344 3.76 3.45 2.69
C ASP A 344 4.46 4.81 2.49
N THR A 345 4.93 5.43 3.56
CA THR A 345 5.64 6.73 3.51
C THR A 345 7.14 6.56 3.36
N THR A 346 7.75 5.61 4.07
CA THR A 346 9.20 5.36 4.01
C THR A 346 9.65 4.95 2.61
N LEU A 347 8.93 4.04 1.95
CA LEU A 347 9.29 3.55 0.62
C LEU A 347 9.37 4.69 -0.43
N ASN A 348 8.58 5.75 -0.29
CA ASN A 348 8.64 6.90 -1.19
C ASN A 348 9.94 7.72 -1.08
N LEU A 349 10.74 7.52 -0.05
CA LEU A 349 12.00 8.24 0.18
C LEU A 349 13.19 7.58 -0.52
N HIS A 350 13.01 6.37 -1.05
CA HIS A 350 14.08 5.59 -1.66
C HIS A 350 13.83 5.36 -3.16
N ASP A 351 14.91 5.29 -3.92
CA ASP A 351 14.86 4.92 -5.36
C ASP A 351 14.84 3.41 -5.54
N GLU A 352 15.41 2.65 -4.59
CA GLU A 352 15.61 1.22 -4.68
C GLU A 352 15.15 0.50 -3.40
N LEU A 353 14.71 -0.75 -3.57
CA LEU A 353 14.45 -1.71 -2.50
C LEU A 353 15.37 -2.90 -2.69
N VAL A 354 16.21 -3.19 -1.68
CA VAL A 354 17.19 -4.26 -1.71
C VAL A 354 16.64 -5.50 -1.04
N GLY A 355 16.48 -6.58 -1.79
CA GLY A 355 16.02 -7.88 -1.28
C GLY A 355 17.18 -8.69 -0.71
N ILE A 356 17.05 -9.04 0.57
CA ILE A 356 18.05 -9.80 1.33
C ILE A 356 17.54 -11.22 1.57
N ARG A 357 18.38 -12.21 1.27
CA ARG A 357 18.14 -13.61 1.65
C ARG A 357 19.38 -14.18 2.34
N LYS A 358 19.20 -14.74 3.53
CA LYS A 358 20.29 -15.33 4.33
C LYS A 358 21.49 -14.38 4.48
N GLY A 359 21.21 -13.09 4.73
CA GLY A 359 22.22 -12.05 4.93
C GLY A 359 22.97 -11.58 3.68
N LYS A 360 22.55 -12.01 2.48
CA LYS A 360 23.13 -11.59 1.20
C LYS A 360 22.09 -10.87 0.33
N VAL A 361 22.56 -9.97 -0.49
CA VAL A 361 21.77 -9.31 -1.54
C VAL A 361 21.40 -10.33 -2.61
N GLU A 362 20.11 -10.60 -2.78
CA GLU A 362 19.60 -11.49 -3.83
C GLU A 362 19.11 -10.70 -5.04
N VAL A 363 18.50 -9.54 -4.79
CA VAL A 363 17.90 -8.71 -5.83
C VAL A 363 17.86 -7.25 -5.40
N VAL A 364 17.91 -6.35 -6.38
CA VAL A 364 17.64 -4.92 -6.20
C VAL A 364 16.52 -4.53 -7.15
N TRP A 365 15.47 -3.86 -6.63
CA TRP A 365 14.36 -3.37 -7.42
C TRP A 365 14.31 -1.85 -7.40
N SER A 366 14.24 -1.24 -8.57
CA SER A 366 13.87 0.17 -8.67
C SER A 366 12.41 0.38 -8.27
N ILE A 367 12.14 1.38 -7.45
CA ILE A 367 10.79 1.74 -6.98
C ILE A 367 10.13 2.64 -8.02
N LEU A 368 9.76 2.06 -9.18
CA LEU A 368 9.30 2.78 -10.37
C LEU A 368 8.07 3.66 -10.13
N GLY A 369 7.21 3.30 -9.17
CA GLY A 369 6.05 4.09 -8.78
C GLY A 369 6.33 5.21 -7.78
N ARG A 370 7.60 5.41 -7.36
CA ARG A 370 8.01 6.51 -6.50
C ARG A 370 7.76 7.86 -7.19
N GLY A 371 7.23 8.83 -6.48
CA GLY A 371 6.92 10.16 -7.03
C GLY A 371 5.75 10.20 -8.03
N LYS A 372 5.10 9.08 -8.35
CA LYS A 372 3.94 9.04 -9.25
C LYS A 372 2.66 9.43 -8.52
N LEU A 373 2.58 10.69 -8.12
CA LEU A 373 1.52 11.24 -7.26
C LEU A 373 0.32 11.82 -8.04
N LYS A 374 0.44 11.94 -9.37
CA LYS A 374 -0.58 12.52 -10.26
C LYS A 374 -1.30 11.46 -11.06
#